data_93796762510afce3a3941f860874eebe
#
_entry.id   93796762510afce3a3941f860874eebe
#
_cell.length_a   1.000
_cell.length_b   1.000
_cell.length_c   1.000
_cell.angle_alpha   90.00
_cell.angle_beta   90.00
_cell.angle_gamma   90.00
#
_symmetry.space_group_name_H-M   'P 1'
#
loop_
_entity.id
_entity.type
_entity.pdbx_description
1 polymer ?
#
loop_
_entity_poly.entity_id
_entity_poly.type
_entity_poly.pdbx_seq_one_letter_code
_entity_poly.pdbx_strand_id
1 'polypeptide(L)'
;MARLPRLYVPGQPQYVILRALGGLAAFLDADDYACFVSCLRQASRDNKVAIHGWSLTPEAVQILATPPTEDGLPKMLQAIGRRYVAIFNRRYGRNGTLWEGRYRATVFEADLYFQLALRMVELAPVTQGLVAAPADWRWSSFRRHAGLEVIDAECDVQVADHAAFWALGNTPFERQHEYLKLVAEPLDSRQTAALRESVIKGWVHGSAAFRDSVAGAANRRVTPLQRGRPKGYRIQIEEGTAHAVNAHATASPNRESCR
;
A
#
# COMPACT_ATOMS: atom_id res chain seq x y z
N MET A 1 -4.66 -17.74 -7.47
CA MET A 1 -5.77 -16.76 -7.38
C MET A 1 -5.52 -15.61 -8.32
N ALA A 2 -6.52 -15.21 -9.11
CA ALA A 2 -6.42 -14.04 -9.96
C ALA A 2 -6.17 -12.79 -9.08
N ARG A 3 -5.24 -11.94 -9.53
CA ARG A 3 -4.85 -10.73 -8.80
C ARG A 3 -5.94 -9.67 -8.98
N LEU A 4 -6.44 -9.10 -7.89
CA LEU A 4 -7.46 -8.05 -7.94
C LEU A 4 -6.96 -6.85 -8.77
N PRO A 5 -7.85 -6.19 -9.57
CA PRO A 5 -7.55 -4.92 -10.21
C PRO A 5 -7.21 -3.86 -9.15
N ARG A 6 -6.50 -2.81 -9.56
CA ARG A 6 -6.22 -1.69 -8.67
C ARG A 6 -7.50 -0.95 -8.34
N LEU A 7 -7.57 -0.46 -7.11
CA LEU A 7 -8.69 0.35 -6.67
C LEU A 7 -8.38 1.82 -6.95
N TYR A 8 -9.33 2.49 -7.53
CA TYR A 8 -9.37 3.94 -7.67
C TYR A 8 -10.71 4.45 -7.17
N VAL A 9 -10.70 5.53 -6.41
CA VAL A 9 -11.88 6.27 -5.99
C VAL A 9 -11.59 7.75 -6.22
N PRO A 10 -12.40 8.46 -7.01
CA PRO A 10 -12.18 9.87 -7.29
C PRO A 10 -12.02 10.69 -6.01
N GLY A 11 -11.04 11.59 -5.99
CA GLY A 11 -10.79 12.49 -4.88
C GLY A 11 -10.25 11.86 -3.59
N GLN A 12 -10.12 10.53 -3.52
CA GLN A 12 -9.62 9.87 -2.32
C GLN A 12 -8.12 9.64 -2.37
N PRO A 13 -7.39 9.95 -1.27
CA PRO A 13 -5.97 9.69 -1.21
C PRO A 13 -5.67 8.20 -1.13
N GLN A 14 -4.50 7.84 -1.64
CA GLN A 14 -3.96 6.50 -1.59
C GLN A 14 -2.62 6.49 -0.86
N TYR A 15 -2.44 5.49 -0.01
CA TYR A 15 -1.13 5.17 0.53
C TYR A 15 -0.45 4.13 -0.34
N VAL A 16 0.72 4.46 -0.86
CA VAL A 16 1.47 3.69 -1.85
C VAL A 16 2.81 3.27 -1.28
N ILE A 17 3.18 2.00 -1.49
CA ILE A 17 4.49 1.45 -1.12
C ILE A 17 5.10 0.72 -2.32
N LEU A 18 6.34 1.09 -2.69
CA LEU A 18 7.22 0.30 -3.55
C LEU A 18 8.32 -0.28 -2.67
N ARG A 19 8.60 -1.57 -2.80
CA ARG A 19 9.70 -2.23 -2.09
C ARG A 19 10.77 -2.64 -3.07
N ALA A 20 12.02 -2.53 -2.65
CA ALA A 20 13.14 -3.10 -3.37
C ALA A 20 13.08 -4.63 -3.35
N LEU A 21 13.56 -5.25 -4.41
CA LEU A 21 13.53 -6.70 -4.61
C LEU A 21 14.50 -7.40 -3.64
N GLY A 22 13.97 -8.39 -2.89
CA GLY A 22 14.81 -9.32 -2.12
C GLY A 22 15.66 -8.69 -1.03
N GLY A 23 15.23 -7.57 -0.42
CA GLY A 23 15.98 -6.86 0.62
C GLY A 23 17.19 -6.08 0.07
N LEU A 24 17.28 -5.90 -1.25
CA LEU A 24 18.29 -5.04 -1.87
C LEU A 24 18.00 -3.57 -1.55
N ALA A 25 19.04 -2.74 -1.51
CA ALA A 25 18.86 -1.30 -1.47
C ALA A 25 18.48 -0.78 -2.87
N ALA A 26 17.40 0.02 -2.92
CA ALA A 26 17.00 0.74 -4.12
C ALA A 26 17.77 2.07 -4.27
N PHE A 27 18.46 2.51 -3.23
CA PHE A 27 19.26 3.72 -3.17
C PHE A 27 20.56 3.40 -2.44
N LEU A 28 21.69 3.55 -3.09
CA LEU A 28 23.02 3.23 -2.55
C LEU A 28 23.75 4.48 -2.08
N ASP A 29 23.44 5.64 -2.67
CA ASP A 29 24.04 6.92 -2.29
C ASP A 29 23.07 8.10 -2.51
N ALA A 30 23.52 9.31 -2.19
CA ALA A 30 22.74 10.54 -2.29
C ALA A 30 22.24 10.83 -3.72
N ASP A 31 23.05 10.49 -4.75
CA ASP A 31 22.68 10.73 -6.15
C ASP A 31 21.51 9.85 -6.58
N ASP A 32 21.41 8.63 -6.08
CA ASP A 32 20.29 7.75 -6.35
C ASP A 32 18.99 8.32 -5.79
N TYR A 33 19.02 8.81 -4.55
CA TYR A 33 17.88 9.49 -3.94
C TYR A 33 17.49 10.74 -4.74
N ALA A 34 18.45 11.61 -5.07
CA ALA A 34 18.19 12.83 -5.85
C ALA A 34 17.60 12.50 -7.22
N CYS A 35 18.14 11.49 -7.90
CA CYS A 35 17.65 10.99 -9.17
C CYS A 35 16.19 10.52 -9.07
N PHE A 36 15.86 9.74 -8.02
CA PHE A 36 14.50 9.27 -7.80
C PHE A 36 13.54 10.42 -7.52
N VAL A 37 13.92 11.38 -6.66
CA VAL A 37 13.13 12.59 -6.35
C VAL A 37 12.85 13.39 -7.63
N SER A 38 13.85 13.57 -8.49
CA SER A 38 13.67 14.22 -9.79
C SER A 38 12.66 13.47 -10.68
N CYS A 39 12.74 12.13 -10.72
CA CYS A 39 11.78 11.29 -11.44
C CYS A 39 10.37 11.41 -10.86
N LEU A 40 10.22 11.41 -9.52
CA LEU A 40 8.94 11.55 -8.83
C LEU A 40 8.32 12.91 -9.11
N ARG A 41 9.11 13.99 -8.98
CA ARG A 41 8.68 15.37 -9.28
C ARG A 41 8.17 15.50 -10.71
N GLN A 42 8.90 15.02 -11.69
CA GLN A 42 8.50 15.10 -13.09
C GLN A 42 7.25 14.26 -13.36
N ALA A 43 7.24 12.99 -12.93
CA ALA A 43 6.14 12.08 -13.20
C ALA A 43 4.83 12.51 -12.49
N SER A 44 4.89 13.09 -11.29
CA SER A 44 3.71 13.62 -10.60
C SER A 44 3.09 14.79 -11.35
N ARG A 45 3.90 15.71 -11.88
CA ARG A 45 3.45 16.84 -12.70
C ARG A 45 2.82 16.36 -14.01
N ASP A 46 3.50 15.49 -14.75
CA ASP A 46 3.04 14.98 -16.05
C ASP A 46 1.69 14.26 -15.94
N ASN A 47 1.46 13.57 -14.83
CA ASN A 47 0.23 12.82 -14.58
C ASN A 47 -0.76 13.55 -13.66
N LYS A 48 -0.46 14.80 -13.26
CA LYS A 48 -1.28 15.65 -12.39
C LYS A 48 -1.67 14.96 -11.07
N VAL A 49 -0.80 14.09 -10.55
CA VAL A 49 -1.01 13.39 -9.28
C VAL A 49 -0.59 14.32 -8.14
N ALA A 50 -1.52 14.65 -7.26
CA ALA A 50 -1.24 15.44 -6.07
C ALA A 50 -0.49 14.57 -5.05
N ILE A 51 0.75 14.90 -4.74
CA ILE A 51 1.55 14.25 -3.70
C ILE A 51 1.31 14.98 -2.39
N HIS A 52 0.87 14.28 -1.36
CA HIS A 52 0.60 14.83 -0.03
C HIS A 52 1.71 14.55 0.98
N GLY A 53 2.47 13.50 0.76
CA GLY A 53 3.59 13.12 1.61
C GLY A 53 4.42 12.02 0.95
N TRP A 54 5.69 11.99 1.22
CA TRP A 54 6.59 11.00 0.66
C TRP A 54 7.80 10.76 1.56
N SER A 55 8.36 9.58 1.47
CA SER A 55 9.63 9.22 2.11
C SER A 55 10.32 8.11 1.33
N LEU A 56 11.63 8.24 1.20
CA LEU A 56 12.52 7.26 0.58
C LEU A 56 13.42 6.68 1.67
N THR A 57 13.42 5.35 1.78
CA THR A 57 14.37 4.61 2.62
C THR A 57 15.14 3.65 1.74
N PRO A 58 16.30 3.10 2.16
CA PRO A 58 17.09 2.23 1.29
C PRO A 58 16.29 1.13 0.62
N GLU A 59 15.28 0.58 1.30
CA GLU A 59 14.52 -0.58 0.84
C GLU A 59 13.13 -0.24 0.29
N ALA A 60 12.66 1.00 0.45
CA ALA A 60 11.28 1.33 0.10
C ALA A 60 11.03 2.79 -0.23
N VAL A 61 10.06 2.99 -1.09
CA VAL A 61 9.43 4.28 -1.38
C VAL A 61 8.03 4.26 -0.79
N GLN A 62 7.67 5.28 -0.04
CA GLN A 62 6.34 5.47 0.52
C GLN A 62 5.79 6.81 0.06
N ILE A 63 4.55 6.83 -0.41
CA ILE A 63 3.91 8.02 -0.97
C ILE A 63 2.45 8.07 -0.53
N LEU A 64 1.99 9.26 -0.12
CA LEU A 64 0.58 9.60 -0.04
C LEU A 64 0.22 10.47 -1.23
N ALA A 65 -0.76 10.05 -2.02
CA ALA A 65 -1.12 10.75 -3.24
C ALA A 65 -2.59 10.62 -3.60
N THR A 66 -3.15 11.69 -4.19
CA THR A 66 -4.48 11.67 -4.79
C THR A 66 -4.34 11.76 -6.31
N PRO A 67 -4.62 10.69 -7.06
CA PRO A 67 -4.61 10.73 -8.52
C PRO A 67 -5.88 11.40 -9.06
N PRO A 68 -5.79 12.17 -10.16
CA PRO A 68 -6.96 12.80 -10.78
C PRO A 68 -7.84 11.81 -11.55
N THR A 69 -7.25 10.69 -11.99
CA THR A 69 -7.90 9.66 -12.80
C THR A 69 -7.45 8.26 -12.36
N GLU A 70 -8.19 7.22 -12.79
CA GLU A 70 -7.88 5.83 -12.46
C GLU A 70 -6.46 5.41 -12.88
N ASP A 71 -5.99 5.92 -14.00
CA ASP A 71 -4.69 5.59 -14.57
C ASP A 71 -3.57 6.56 -14.17
N GLY A 72 -3.88 7.67 -13.48
CA GLY A 72 -2.91 8.69 -13.10
C GLY A 72 -1.77 8.13 -12.25
N LEU A 73 -2.10 7.46 -11.14
CA LEU A 73 -1.11 6.84 -10.27
C LEU A 73 -0.34 5.68 -10.96
N PRO A 74 -1.00 4.75 -11.68
CA PRO A 74 -0.32 3.74 -12.48
C PRO A 74 0.68 4.32 -13.49
N LYS A 75 0.29 5.33 -14.26
CA LYS A 75 1.15 5.98 -15.26
C LYS A 75 2.34 6.68 -14.60
N MET A 76 2.11 7.43 -13.51
CA MET A 76 3.16 8.07 -12.74
C MET A 76 4.21 7.07 -12.27
N LEU A 77 3.79 6.00 -11.61
CA LEU A 77 4.72 4.99 -11.06
C LEU A 77 5.42 4.18 -12.16
N GLN A 78 4.74 3.95 -13.29
CA GLN A 78 5.37 3.31 -14.46
C GLN A 78 6.45 4.21 -15.07
N ALA A 79 6.22 5.51 -15.19
CA ALA A 79 7.18 6.46 -15.72
C ALA A 79 8.43 6.53 -14.82
N ILE A 80 8.23 6.61 -13.47
CA ILE A 80 9.32 6.56 -12.49
C ILE A 80 10.11 5.25 -12.65
N GLY A 81 9.40 4.10 -12.66
CA GLY A 81 10.04 2.79 -12.76
C GLY A 81 10.89 2.65 -14.02
N ARG A 82 10.39 3.05 -15.19
CA ARG A 82 11.14 3.00 -16.45
C ARG A 82 12.39 3.86 -16.40
N ARG A 83 12.28 5.10 -15.93
CA ARG A 83 13.38 6.06 -15.92
C ARG A 83 14.42 5.72 -14.87
N TYR A 84 14.00 5.57 -13.62
CA TYR A 84 14.91 5.34 -12.50
C TYR A 84 15.63 4.00 -12.61
N VAL A 85 14.90 2.90 -12.88
CA VAL A 85 15.54 1.56 -12.99
C VAL A 85 16.55 1.50 -14.12
N ALA A 86 16.30 2.17 -15.25
CA ALA A 86 17.26 2.23 -16.36
C ALA A 86 18.55 2.97 -15.97
N ILE A 87 18.42 4.09 -15.22
CA ILE A 87 19.57 4.86 -14.73
C ILE A 87 20.35 4.04 -13.70
N PHE A 88 19.67 3.49 -12.71
CA PHE A 88 20.25 2.67 -11.65
C PHE A 88 20.99 1.45 -12.21
N ASN A 89 20.33 0.70 -13.09
CA ASN A 89 20.95 -0.49 -13.71
C ASN A 89 22.21 -0.13 -14.52
N ARG A 90 22.15 0.97 -15.27
CA ARG A 90 23.34 1.46 -16.03
C ARG A 90 24.48 1.84 -15.09
N ARG A 91 24.16 2.55 -13.98
CA ARG A 91 25.16 3.04 -13.03
C ARG A 91 25.90 1.89 -12.33
N TYR A 92 25.15 0.84 -11.98
CA TYR A 92 25.69 -0.28 -11.21
C TYR A 92 25.91 -1.58 -12.00
N GLY A 93 25.86 -1.52 -13.34
CA GLY A 93 26.10 -2.68 -14.20
C GLY A 93 25.10 -3.82 -13.98
N ARG A 94 23.84 -3.47 -13.60
CA ARG A 94 22.79 -4.45 -13.29
C ARG A 94 21.82 -4.60 -14.45
N ASN A 95 21.05 -5.70 -14.41
CA ASN A 95 19.94 -5.99 -15.30
C ASN A 95 18.69 -6.40 -14.52
N GLY A 96 17.54 -6.24 -15.15
CA GLY A 96 16.25 -6.68 -14.58
C GLY A 96 15.57 -5.64 -13.69
N THR A 97 14.58 -6.08 -12.95
CA THR A 97 13.77 -5.22 -12.07
C THR A 97 14.51 -4.86 -10.78
N LEU A 98 14.24 -3.67 -10.27
CA LEU A 98 14.71 -3.21 -8.96
C LEU A 98 13.62 -3.43 -7.89
N TRP A 99 12.36 -3.54 -8.30
CA TRP A 99 11.21 -3.56 -7.40
C TRP A 99 10.62 -4.97 -7.21
N GLU A 100 10.12 -5.23 -6.01
CA GLU A 100 9.39 -6.46 -5.65
C GLU A 100 8.00 -6.46 -6.32
N GLY A 101 7.99 -6.66 -7.63
CA GLY A 101 6.77 -6.69 -8.43
C GLY A 101 6.10 -5.32 -8.53
N ARG A 102 4.75 -5.29 -8.50
CA ARG A 102 3.98 -4.04 -8.60
C ARG A 102 3.90 -3.35 -7.24
N TYR A 103 3.82 -2.01 -7.23
CA TYR A 103 3.54 -1.25 -6.01
C TYR A 103 2.29 -1.77 -5.28
N ARG A 104 2.28 -1.61 -3.97
CA ARG A 104 1.12 -1.85 -3.10
C ARG A 104 0.43 -0.52 -2.85
N ALA A 105 -0.88 -0.52 -2.81
CA ALA A 105 -1.63 0.69 -2.51
C ALA A 105 -2.97 0.36 -1.85
N THR A 106 -3.44 1.29 -1.02
CA THR A 106 -4.78 1.30 -0.46
C THR A 106 -5.40 2.67 -0.58
N VAL A 107 -6.71 2.71 -0.82
CA VAL A 107 -7.54 3.88 -0.58
C VAL A 107 -7.94 3.87 0.89
N PHE A 108 -7.86 5.00 1.55
CA PHE A 108 -8.22 5.11 2.96
C PHE A 108 -9.10 6.34 3.23
N GLU A 109 -9.90 6.27 4.29
CA GLU A 109 -10.76 7.35 4.75
C GLU A 109 -9.92 8.49 5.32
N ALA A 110 -9.81 9.57 4.55
CA ALA A 110 -8.88 10.65 4.86
C ALA A 110 -9.19 11.36 6.18
N ASP A 111 -10.46 11.61 6.47
CA ASP A 111 -10.87 12.35 7.67
C ASP A 111 -10.43 11.66 8.97
N LEU A 112 -10.32 10.33 8.96
CA LEU A 112 -9.93 9.55 10.13
C LEU A 112 -8.45 9.16 10.15
N TYR A 113 -7.85 8.94 8.97
CA TYR A 113 -6.55 8.27 8.90
C TYR A 113 -5.46 9.05 8.18
N PHE A 114 -5.75 10.26 7.67
CA PHE A 114 -4.75 11.03 6.93
C PHE A 114 -3.52 11.35 7.79
N GLN A 115 -3.73 11.85 9.01
CA GLN A 115 -2.63 12.21 9.92
C GLN A 115 -1.79 10.98 10.33
N LEU A 116 -2.45 9.85 10.57
CA LEU A 116 -1.77 8.59 10.83
C LEU A 116 -0.91 8.17 9.62
N ALA A 117 -1.50 8.19 8.43
CA ALA A 117 -0.82 7.79 7.20
C ALA A 117 0.37 8.70 6.88
N LEU A 118 0.22 10.03 7.04
CA LEU A 118 1.29 11.00 6.84
C LEU A 118 2.46 10.75 7.81
N ARG A 119 2.15 10.60 9.10
CA ARG A 119 3.15 10.26 10.12
C ARG A 119 3.85 8.93 9.85
N MET A 120 3.12 7.90 9.40
CA MET A 120 3.72 6.62 9.03
C MET A 120 4.71 6.74 7.87
N VAL A 121 4.41 7.58 6.89
CA VAL A 121 5.30 7.86 5.76
C VAL A 121 6.53 8.61 6.23
N GLU A 122 6.36 9.70 6.95
CA GLU A 122 7.45 10.61 7.30
C GLU A 122 8.32 10.13 8.47
N LEU A 123 7.76 9.30 9.36
CA LEU A 123 8.52 8.64 10.43
C LEU A 123 9.14 7.29 9.99
N ALA A 124 8.96 6.87 8.74
CA ALA A 124 9.52 5.61 8.27
C ALA A 124 11.04 5.50 8.48
N PRO A 125 11.87 6.55 8.24
CA PRO A 125 13.30 6.50 8.51
C PRO A 125 13.64 6.31 9.99
N VAL A 126 12.90 6.96 10.89
CA VAL A 126 13.07 6.80 12.36
C VAL A 126 12.66 5.40 12.77
N THR A 127 11.51 4.90 12.28
CA THR A 127 11.01 3.56 12.59
C THR A 127 11.98 2.47 12.12
N GLN A 128 12.76 2.73 11.07
CA GLN A 128 13.79 1.82 10.54
C GLN A 128 15.17 2.03 11.20
N GLY A 129 15.29 2.96 12.17
CA GLY A 129 16.54 3.24 12.85
C GLY A 129 17.61 3.92 11.98
N LEU A 130 17.23 4.55 10.89
CA LEU A 130 18.17 5.26 9.99
C LEU A 130 18.61 6.60 10.58
N VAL A 131 17.73 7.27 11.28
CA VAL A 131 17.98 8.54 11.97
C VAL A 131 17.25 8.57 13.31
N ALA A 132 17.69 9.42 14.24
CA ALA A 132 17.06 9.60 15.55
C ALA A 132 15.80 10.49 15.46
N ALA A 133 15.83 11.51 14.62
CA ALA A 133 14.72 12.42 14.41
C ALA A 133 14.34 12.54 12.92
N PRO A 134 13.05 12.71 12.58
CA PRO A 134 12.63 12.76 11.18
C PRO A 134 13.18 13.99 10.44
N ALA A 135 13.53 15.06 11.16
CA ALA A 135 14.17 16.25 10.61
C ALA A 135 15.58 15.98 10.05
N ASP A 136 16.26 14.93 10.54
CA ASP A 136 17.60 14.56 10.11
C ASP A 136 17.61 13.78 8.78
N TRP A 137 16.41 13.36 8.32
CA TRP A 137 16.26 12.63 7.06
C TRP A 137 15.78 13.54 5.94
N ARG A 138 16.70 13.92 5.05
CA ARG A 138 16.41 14.85 3.95
C ARG A 138 15.50 14.27 2.85
N TRP A 139 15.40 12.94 2.75
CA TRP A 139 14.66 12.25 1.69
C TRP A 139 13.23 11.95 2.09
N SER A 140 12.53 12.96 2.62
CA SER A 140 11.12 12.91 2.99
C SER A 140 10.47 14.30 2.91
N SER A 141 9.15 14.33 2.91
CA SER A 141 8.36 15.56 2.99
C SER A 141 8.26 16.16 4.39
N PHE A 142 8.83 15.52 5.43
CA PHE A 142 8.69 15.93 6.82
C PHE A 142 9.07 17.39 7.05
N ARG A 143 10.24 17.84 6.56
CA ARG A 143 10.72 19.21 6.78
C ARG A 143 9.74 20.25 6.28
N ARG A 144 9.06 20.01 5.17
CA ARG A 144 8.03 20.89 4.64
C ARG A 144 6.81 20.98 5.56
N HIS A 145 6.28 19.85 6.04
CA HIS A 145 5.13 19.84 6.95
C HIS A 145 5.45 20.39 8.33
N ALA A 146 6.70 20.23 8.76
CA ALA A 146 7.21 20.78 10.02
C ALA A 146 7.59 22.28 9.95
N GLY A 147 7.50 22.90 8.78
CA GLY A 147 7.92 24.31 8.59
C GLY A 147 9.42 24.55 8.71
N LEU A 148 10.22 23.50 8.52
CA LEU A 148 11.67 23.59 8.50
C LEU A 148 12.16 23.94 7.10
N GLU A 149 13.31 24.60 7.01
CA GLU A 149 13.94 24.89 5.73
C GLU A 149 14.21 23.60 4.94
N VAL A 150 13.81 23.58 3.68
CA VAL A 150 14.11 22.48 2.76
C VAL A 150 15.57 22.64 2.33
N ILE A 151 16.41 21.67 2.71
CA ILE A 151 17.87 21.74 2.54
C ILE A 151 18.29 21.85 1.08
N ASP A 152 17.42 21.46 0.13
CA ASP A 152 17.80 21.35 -1.28
C ASP A 152 16.55 21.48 -2.16
N ALA A 153 16.39 22.64 -2.79
CA ALA A 153 15.27 22.91 -3.70
C ALA A 153 15.26 21.95 -4.92
N GLU A 154 16.40 21.40 -5.30
CA GLU A 154 16.49 20.43 -6.38
C GLU A 154 15.92 19.06 -5.97
N CYS A 155 15.91 18.77 -4.66
CA CYS A 155 15.36 17.56 -4.06
C CYS A 155 13.92 17.73 -3.57
N ASP A 156 13.26 18.85 -3.87
CA ASP A 156 11.88 19.08 -3.42
C ASP A 156 10.86 18.55 -4.42
N VAL A 157 9.99 17.67 -3.93
CA VAL A 157 8.74 17.29 -4.61
C VAL A 157 7.66 18.26 -4.19
N GLN A 158 6.98 18.88 -5.15
CA GLN A 158 5.86 19.76 -4.83
C GLN A 158 4.79 18.98 -4.06
N VAL A 159 4.68 19.24 -2.76
CA VAL A 159 3.67 18.67 -1.88
C VAL A 159 2.41 19.54 -1.96
N ALA A 160 1.28 18.89 -2.21
CA ALA A 160 -0.05 19.51 -2.17
C ALA A 160 -0.68 19.21 -0.80
N ASP A 161 -0.98 20.24 -0.04
CA ASP A 161 -1.66 20.07 1.25
C ASP A 161 -3.05 19.46 1.03
N HIS A 162 -3.34 18.38 1.74
CA HIS A 162 -4.67 17.76 1.76
C HIS A 162 -5.61 18.51 2.71
N ALA A 163 -6.92 18.45 2.47
CA ALA A 163 -7.91 19.10 3.35
C ALA A 163 -7.78 18.68 4.83
N ALA A 164 -7.46 17.41 5.09
CA ALA A 164 -7.21 16.92 6.45
C ALA A 164 -5.96 17.56 7.10
N PHE A 165 -4.93 17.97 6.33
CA PHE A 165 -3.81 18.73 6.85
C PHE A 165 -4.19 20.19 7.10
N TRP A 166 -4.99 20.78 6.23
CA TRP A 166 -5.55 22.12 6.42
C TRP A 166 -6.38 22.24 7.69
N ALA A 167 -7.08 21.17 8.07
CA ALA A 167 -7.89 21.12 9.30
C ALA A 167 -7.09 21.23 10.61
N LEU A 168 -5.75 21.13 10.56
CA LEU A 168 -4.89 21.29 11.74
C LEU A 168 -4.80 22.74 12.21
N GLY A 169 -5.09 23.74 11.36
CA GLY A 169 -5.05 25.14 11.76
C GLY A 169 -5.32 26.09 10.60
N ASN A 170 -5.69 27.34 10.94
CA ASN A 170 -6.07 28.37 9.97
C ASN A 170 -4.84 28.98 9.26
N THR A 171 -3.70 28.99 9.93
CA THR A 171 -2.46 29.53 9.39
C THR A 171 -1.43 28.42 9.14
N PRO A 172 -0.44 28.63 8.24
CA PRO A 172 0.65 27.68 8.05
C PRO A 172 1.37 27.35 9.35
N PHE A 173 1.64 28.34 10.20
CA PHE A 173 2.33 28.17 11.49
C PHE A 173 1.53 27.31 12.46
N GLU A 174 0.21 27.52 12.57
CA GLU A 174 -0.67 26.68 13.40
C GLU A 174 -0.63 25.23 12.92
N ARG A 175 -0.76 24.97 11.60
CA ARG A 175 -0.71 23.63 11.04
C ARG A 175 0.61 22.94 11.32
N GLN A 176 1.72 23.65 11.13
CA GLN A 176 3.07 23.13 11.41
C GLN A 176 3.23 22.77 12.88
N HIS A 177 2.79 23.66 13.78
CA HIS A 177 2.85 23.47 15.22
C HIS A 177 2.02 22.27 15.66
N GLU A 178 0.77 22.18 15.23
CA GLU A 178 -0.10 21.04 15.56
C GLU A 178 0.43 19.72 14.96
N TYR A 179 0.97 19.77 13.75
CA TYR A 179 1.61 18.61 13.16
C TYR A 179 2.82 18.12 13.96
N LEU A 180 3.67 19.03 14.42
CA LEU A 180 4.82 18.68 15.26
C LEU A 180 4.38 18.04 16.60
N LYS A 181 3.30 18.50 17.21
CA LYS A 181 2.72 17.85 18.40
C LYS A 181 2.29 16.42 18.08
N LEU A 182 1.56 16.22 16.97
CA LEU A 182 1.17 14.87 16.56
C LEU A 182 2.38 13.97 16.31
N VAL A 183 3.46 14.49 15.72
CA VAL A 183 4.69 13.73 15.46
C VAL A 183 5.40 13.34 16.75
N ALA A 184 5.33 14.17 17.78
CA ALA A 184 5.91 13.85 19.10
C ALA A 184 5.16 12.71 19.84
N GLU A 185 3.91 12.47 19.49
CA GLU A 185 3.14 11.37 20.05
C GLU A 185 3.54 10.03 19.45
N PRO A 186 3.62 8.95 20.21
CA PRO A 186 3.84 7.62 19.67
C PRO A 186 2.77 7.23 18.66
N LEU A 187 3.16 6.53 17.59
CA LEU A 187 2.20 5.93 16.66
C LEU A 187 1.46 4.77 17.36
N ASP A 188 0.14 4.78 17.28
CA ASP A 188 -0.67 3.64 17.72
C ASP A 188 -0.31 2.39 16.89
N SER A 189 0.26 1.40 17.57
CA SER A 189 0.76 0.19 16.93
C SER A 189 -0.35 -0.63 16.26
N ARG A 190 -1.57 -0.63 16.83
CA ARG A 190 -2.72 -1.36 16.29
C ARG A 190 -3.24 -0.70 15.02
N GLN A 191 -3.42 0.61 15.04
CA GLN A 191 -3.87 1.36 13.86
C GLN A 191 -2.82 1.32 12.74
N THR A 192 -1.55 1.48 13.09
CA THR A 192 -0.42 1.38 12.16
C THR A 192 -0.36 0.01 11.48
N ALA A 193 -0.50 -1.08 12.26
CA ALA A 193 -0.51 -2.43 11.72
C ALA A 193 -1.72 -2.66 10.79
N ALA A 194 -2.91 -2.18 11.17
CA ALA A 194 -4.13 -2.31 10.39
C ALA A 194 -4.05 -1.57 9.04
N LEU A 195 -3.54 -0.33 9.06
CA LEU A 195 -3.34 0.45 7.83
C LEU A 195 -2.28 -0.20 6.94
N ARG A 196 -1.15 -0.64 7.51
CA ARG A 196 -0.08 -1.35 6.78
C ARG A 196 -0.59 -2.64 6.13
N GLU A 197 -1.39 -3.43 6.86
CA GLU A 197 -2.00 -4.64 6.32
C GLU A 197 -2.91 -4.32 5.13
N SER A 198 -3.71 -3.26 5.24
CA SER A 198 -4.59 -2.78 4.15
C SER A 198 -3.79 -2.40 2.91
N VAL A 199 -2.65 -1.70 3.07
CA VAL A 199 -1.75 -1.35 1.95
C VAL A 199 -1.18 -2.61 1.29
N ILE A 200 -0.65 -3.54 2.08
CA ILE A 200 -0.03 -4.77 1.55
C ILE A 200 -1.04 -5.62 0.78
N LYS A 201 -2.25 -5.74 1.29
CA LYS A 201 -3.32 -6.56 0.70
C LYS A 201 -4.16 -5.82 -0.33
N GLY A 202 -4.06 -4.49 -0.41
CA GLY A 202 -4.82 -3.65 -1.32
C GLY A 202 -6.31 -3.56 -0.96
N TRP A 203 -6.65 -3.65 0.33
CA TRP A 203 -8.02 -3.46 0.84
C TRP A 203 -8.26 -2.00 1.19
N VAL A 204 -9.53 -1.55 1.12
CA VAL A 204 -9.94 -0.23 1.60
C VAL A 204 -9.77 -0.16 3.12
N HIS A 205 -9.19 0.95 3.59
CA HIS A 205 -9.02 1.22 5.01
C HIS A 205 -9.93 2.36 5.45
N GLY A 206 -10.79 2.12 6.43
CA GLY A 206 -11.75 3.11 6.91
C GLY A 206 -12.85 2.50 7.76
N SER A 207 -13.84 3.32 8.11
CA SER A 207 -15.07 2.93 8.79
C SER A 207 -15.88 1.93 7.94
N ALA A 208 -16.85 1.26 8.54
CA ALA A 208 -17.78 0.39 7.81
C ALA A 208 -18.52 1.18 6.73
N ALA A 209 -19.04 2.35 7.09
CA ALA A 209 -19.78 3.24 6.18
C ALA A 209 -18.91 3.66 4.96
N PHE A 210 -17.65 4.03 5.19
CA PHE A 210 -16.73 4.37 4.11
C PHE A 210 -16.47 3.17 3.19
N ARG A 211 -16.22 1.98 3.76
CA ARG A 211 -16.00 0.77 2.97
C ARG A 211 -17.22 0.39 2.12
N ASP A 212 -18.43 0.54 2.67
CA ASP A 212 -19.68 0.26 1.96
C ASP A 212 -19.90 1.27 0.82
N SER A 213 -19.64 2.55 1.07
CA SER A 213 -19.69 3.61 0.05
C SER A 213 -18.72 3.32 -1.11
N VAL A 214 -17.46 2.97 -0.78
CA VAL A 214 -16.45 2.61 -1.78
C VAL A 214 -16.81 1.33 -2.53
N ALA A 215 -17.41 0.34 -1.86
CA ALA A 215 -17.84 -0.91 -2.48
C ALA A 215 -18.92 -0.67 -3.56
N GLY A 216 -19.82 0.28 -3.33
CA GLY A 216 -20.84 0.68 -4.32
C GLY A 216 -20.25 1.36 -5.56
N ALA A 217 -19.12 2.06 -5.43
CA ALA A 217 -18.46 2.77 -6.53
C ALA A 217 -17.38 1.93 -7.23
N ALA A 218 -16.90 0.86 -6.60
CA ALA A 218 -15.76 0.10 -7.09
C ALA A 218 -16.17 -1.11 -7.91
N ASN A 219 -15.50 -1.33 -9.06
CA ASN A 219 -15.67 -2.54 -9.88
C ASN A 219 -14.96 -3.77 -9.30
N ARG A 220 -14.68 -3.80 -8.00
CA ARG A 220 -14.03 -4.92 -7.32
C ARG A 220 -14.37 -4.97 -5.85
N ARG A 221 -14.16 -6.13 -5.24
CA ARG A 221 -14.27 -6.28 -3.79
C ARG A 221 -13.25 -5.42 -3.05
N VAL A 222 -13.70 -4.70 -2.02
CA VAL A 222 -12.92 -3.75 -1.21
C VAL A 222 -12.46 -4.30 0.13
N THR A 223 -13.02 -5.45 0.56
CA THR A 223 -12.69 -6.14 1.81
C THR A 223 -12.38 -7.63 1.57
N PRO A 224 -11.62 -8.29 2.46
CA PRO A 224 -11.42 -9.72 2.38
C PRO A 224 -12.74 -10.50 2.53
N LEU A 225 -12.86 -11.68 1.92
CA LEU A 225 -13.94 -12.61 2.26
C LEU A 225 -13.75 -13.10 3.69
N GLN A 226 -14.85 -13.26 4.39
CA GLN A 226 -14.81 -13.98 5.66
C GLN A 226 -14.25 -15.40 5.41
N ARG A 227 -13.23 -15.77 6.18
CA ARG A 227 -12.70 -17.13 6.16
C ARG A 227 -13.70 -18.01 6.88
N GLY A 228 -14.16 -19.04 6.22
CA GLY A 228 -15.07 -20.02 6.80
C GLY A 228 -16.02 -20.61 5.76
N ARG A 229 -16.62 -21.74 6.10
CA ARG A 229 -17.69 -22.36 5.32
C ARG A 229 -18.90 -21.39 5.34
N PRO A 230 -19.58 -21.11 4.20
CA PRO A 230 -20.78 -20.28 4.20
C PRO A 230 -21.77 -20.81 5.24
N LYS A 231 -22.30 -19.93 6.10
CA LYS A 231 -23.39 -20.31 7.01
C LYS A 231 -24.58 -20.71 6.13
N GLY A 232 -24.96 -21.99 6.16
CA GLY A 232 -26.14 -22.46 5.44
C GLY A 232 -25.94 -23.68 4.52
N TYR A 233 -24.73 -24.17 4.30
CA TYR A 233 -24.56 -25.44 3.60
C TYR A 233 -24.81 -26.61 4.57
N ARG A 234 -26.09 -26.90 4.86
CA ARG A 234 -26.52 -28.22 5.39
C ARG A 234 -26.50 -29.16 4.20
N ILE A 235 -25.64 -30.18 4.24
CA ILE A 235 -25.82 -31.38 3.43
C ILE A 235 -27.13 -32.00 3.92
N GLN A 236 -28.19 -31.93 3.13
CA GLN A 236 -29.33 -32.83 3.31
C GLN A 236 -28.83 -34.19 2.97
N ILE A 237 -28.54 -34.98 3.98
CA ILE A 237 -28.42 -36.44 3.84
C ILE A 237 -29.88 -36.89 3.66
N GLU A 238 -30.28 -37.14 2.43
CA GLU A 238 -31.50 -37.88 2.16
C GLU A 238 -31.30 -39.27 2.77
N GLU A 239 -32.05 -39.55 3.82
CA GLU A 239 -32.25 -40.90 4.32
C GLU A 239 -33.02 -41.68 3.22
N GLY A 240 -32.24 -42.23 2.28
CA GLY A 240 -32.74 -43.22 1.33
C GLY A 240 -33.11 -44.51 2.06
N THR A 241 -34.39 -44.76 2.08
CA THR A 241 -35.12 -45.98 2.44
C THR A 241 -34.29 -47.25 2.31
N ALA A 242 -34.08 -47.88 3.48
CA ALA A 242 -33.68 -49.27 3.55
C ALA A 242 -34.83 -50.17 3.03
N HIS A 243 -34.69 -50.70 1.85
CA HIS A 243 -35.45 -51.88 1.41
C HIS A 243 -34.57 -53.08 1.61
N ALA A 244 -34.96 -53.86 2.59
CA ALA A 244 -34.55 -55.22 2.81
C ALA A 244 -34.97 -56.10 1.62
N VAL A 245 -34.02 -56.82 1.03
CA VAL A 245 -34.35 -58.08 0.34
C VAL A 245 -33.38 -59.13 0.85
N ASN A 246 -33.97 -60.01 1.60
CA ASN A 246 -33.41 -61.28 2.09
C ASN A 246 -33.47 -62.31 0.97
N ALA A 247 -32.55 -63.21 0.95
CA ALA A 247 -32.62 -64.66 0.51
C ALA A 247 -31.67 -64.99 -0.63
N HIS A 248 -30.75 -65.79 -0.46
CA HIS A 248 -30.62 -67.21 -0.48
C HIS A 248 -29.15 -67.61 -0.63
N ALA A 249 -28.80 -68.54 0.24
CA ALA A 249 -27.60 -69.33 0.22
C ALA A 249 -27.49 -70.20 -1.04
N THR A 250 -26.28 -70.52 -1.48
CA THR A 250 -25.75 -71.87 -1.59
C THR A 250 -24.38 -71.92 -2.25
N ALA A 251 -23.48 -72.60 -1.55
CA ALA A 251 -22.48 -73.56 -2.05
C ALA A 251 -21.28 -73.06 -2.89
N SER A 252 -20.14 -73.19 -2.24
CA SER A 252 -18.83 -73.55 -2.81
C SER A 252 -18.89 -74.88 -3.61
N PRO A 253 -17.85 -75.37 -4.29
CA PRO A 253 -16.42 -75.12 -4.12
C PRO A 253 -15.55 -75.22 -5.42
N ASN A 254 -14.28 -75.00 -5.21
CA ASN A 254 -13.13 -75.75 -5.84
C ASN A 254 -12.35 -75.04 -6.98
N ARG A 255 -11.15 -74.72 -6.66
CA ARG A 255 -9.85 -75.35 -7.02
C ARG A 255 -9.24 -75.01 -8.39
N GLU A 256 -7.96 -74.79 -8.22
CA GLU A 256 -6.83 -75.07 -9.10
C GLU A 256 -6.48 -73.99 -10.14
N SER A 257 -5.34 -73.33 -10.01
CA SER A 257 -3.94 -73.73 -10.13
C SER A 257 -3.37 -73.37 -11.50
N CYS A 258 -2.16 -72.81 -11.49
CA CYS A 258 -1.14 -72.81 -12.55
C CYS A 258 -1.27 -71.77 -13.66
N ARG A 259 -0.46 -70.84 -13.84
CA ARG A 259 1.02 -70.73 -14.02
C ARG A 259 1.45 -69.27 -14.00
#